data_efdf73cc5877c29360b0175460c5fe31
#
_entry.id   efdf73cc5877c29360b0175460c5fe31
#
_cell.length_a   1.000
_cell.length_b   1.000
_cell.length_c   1.000
_cell.angle_alpha   90.00
_cell.angle_beta   90.00
_cell.angle_gamma   90.00
#
_symmetry.space_group_name_H-M   'P 1'
#
loop_
_entity.id
_entity.type
_entity.pdbx_description
1 polymer ?
#
loop_
_entity_poly.entity_id
_entity_poly.type
_entity_poly.pdbx_seq_one_letter_code
_entity_poly.pdbx_strand_id
1 'polypeptide(L)'
;EKYVQQIDARQHRLAADEGEKLGGSDSGPNPYELLLSGLGACTSITLRMYAERKGWDLGEIQVGLHFYRDDAGKEYIDRTLTCSGQLSDEQRQRLLEIAAKTPVTNTVRQGTPIATDWK
;
A
#
# COMPACT_ATOMS: atom_id res chain seq x y z
N GLU A 1 11.38 14.56 17.08
CA GLU A 1 11.90 13.73 18.15
C GLU A 1 10.82 13.11 18.99
N LYS A 2 9.80 13.88 19.25
CA LYS A 2 8.75 13.49 20.18
C LYS A 2 8.07 12.19 19.76
N TYR A 3 7.70 12.09 18.50
CA TYR A 3 6.99 10.92 18.00
C TYR A 3 7.74 10.19 16.90
N VAL A 4 8.95 10.64 16.59
CA VAL A 4 9.78 10.00 15.57
C VAL A 4 10.11 8.59 16.01
N GLN A 5 9.91 7.63 15.10
CA GLN A 5 10.22 6.24 15.34
C GLN A 5 11.22 5.75 14.32
N GLN A 6 12.20 5.00 14.78
CA GLN A 6 13.12 4.31 13.89
C GLN A 6 12.63 2.88 13.75
N ILE A 7 12.49 2.43 12.54
CA ILE A 7 11.98 1.10 12.26
C ILE A 7 13.07 0.30 11.55
N ASP A 8 13.40 -0.86 12.10
CA ASP A 8 14.35 -1.76 11.48
C ASP A 8 13.60 -2.98 10.95
N ALA A 9 13.69 -3.20 9.64
CA ALA A 9 13.11 -4.37 8.99
C ALA A 9 14.27 -5.10 8.29
N ARG A 10 14.81 -6.11 8.96
CA ARG A 10 16.04 -6.79 8.57
C ARG A 10 17.17 -5.76 8.48
N GLN A 11 17.79 -5.59 7.33
CA GLN A 11 18.86 -4.59 7.13
C GLN A 11 18.33 -3.23 6.70
N HIS A 12 17.01 -3.09 6.54
CA HIS A 12 16.39 -1.85 6.07
C HIS A 12 15.99 -0.97 7.24
N ARG A 13 16.26 0.30 7.11
CA ARG A 13 15.91 1.28 8.14
C ARG A 13 14.97 2.33 7.58
N LEU A 14 13.88 2.54 8.31
CA LEU A 14 12.83 3.48 7.94
C LEU A 14 12.56 4.40 9.12
N ALA A 15 12.02 5.58 8.83
CA ALA A 15 11.54 6.47 9.87
C ALA A 15 10.04 6.65 9.73
N ALA A 16 9.36 6.80 10.86
CA ALA A 16 7.95 7.16 10.91
C ALA A 16 7.77 8.30 11.89
N ASP A 17 6.77 9.12 11.68
CA ASP A 17 6.48 10.24 12.56
C ASP A 17 5.01 10.59 12.39
N GLU A 18 4.52 11.51 13.22
CA GLU A 18 3.21 12.11 13.00
C GLU A 18 3.37 13.47 12.37
N GLY A 19 2.32 13.95 11.72
CA GLY A 19 2.28 15.29 11.19
C GLY A 19 2.22 16.33 12.30
N GLU A 20 2.44 17.57 11.92
CA GLU A 20 2.47 18.67 12.90
C GLU A 20 1.15 18.85 13.61
N LYS A 21 0.03 18.55 12.94
CA LYS A 21 -1.29 18.67 13.56
C LYS A 21 -1.46 17.78 14.78
N LEU A 22 -0.78 16.65 14.82
CA LEU A 22 -0.82 15.72 15.96
C LEU A 22 0.38 15.89 16.88
N GLY A 23 1.20 16.92 16.67
CA GLY A 23 2.31 17.22 17.55
C GLY A 23 3.65 16.62 17.10
N GLY A 24 3.69 15.99 15.93
CA GLY A 24 4.93 15.47 15.39
C GLY A 24 5.72 16.51 14.61
N SER A 25 6.82 16.09 14.02
CA SER A 25 7.70 16.94 13.23
C SER A 25 7.61 16.68 11.73
N ASP A 26 6.75 15.72 11.33
CA ASP A 26 6.59 15.31 9.93
C ASP A 26 7.92 14.91 9.30
N SER A 27 8.75 14.23 10.05
CA SER A 27 10.08 13.81 9.58
C SER A 27 10.07 12.43 8.94
N GLY A 28 8.89 11.85 8.75
CA GLY A 28 8.70 10.59 8.05
C GLY A 28 7.22 10.36 7.82
N PRO A 29 6.86 9.35 7.02
CA PRO A 29 5.44 9.03 6.82
C PRO A 29 4.80 8.62 8.14
N ASN A 30 3.50 8.90 8.26
CA ASN A 30 2.75 8.50 9.44
C ASN A 30 2.38 7.01 9.34
N PRO A 31 1.88 6.40 10.44
CA PRO A 31 1.58 4.97 10.44
C PRO A 31 0.61 4.51 9.36
N TYR A 32 -0.43 5.27 9.08
CA TYR A 32 -1.37 4.89 8.02
C TYR A 32 -0.74 5.01 6.64
N GLU A 33 0.13 6.00 6.44
CA GLU A 33 0.86 6.11 5.18
C GLU A 33 1.78 4.91 4.96
N LEU A 34 2.37 4.38 6.04
CA LEU A 34 3.18 3.17 5.96
C LEU A 34 2.34 1.95 5.62
N LEU A 35 1.15 1.85 6.19
CA LEU A 35 0.22 0.77 5.85
C LEU A 35 -0.16 0.83 4.37
N LEU A 36 -0.52 2.01 3.89
CA LEU A 36 -0.86 2.20 2.48
C LEU A 36 0.34 1.95 1.57
N SER A 37 1.54 2.32 2.01
CA SER A 37 2.76 2.06 1.26
C SER A 37 2.98 0.56 1.06
N GLY A 38 2.73 -0.24 2.10
CA GLY A 38 2.82 -1.69 1.99
C GLY A 38 1.83 -2.25 0.99
N LEU A 39 0.59 -1.77 1.05
CA LEU A 39 -0.45 -2.18 0.11
C LEU A 39 -0.09 -1.78 -1.32
N GLY A 40 0.40 -0.55 -1.51
CA GLY A 40 0.79 -0.06 -2.82
C GLY A 40 1.98 -0.81 -3.40
N ALA A 41 3.00 -1.05 -2.59
CA ALA A 41 4.18 -1.80 -3.02
C ALA A 41 3.80 -3.21 -3.45
N CYS A 42 2.99 -3.90 -2.65
CA CYS A 42 2.55 -5.26 -2.98
C CYS A 42 1.76 -5.26 -4.29
N THR A 43 0.87 -4.28 -4.46
CA THR A 43 0.08 -4.16 -5.69
C THR A 43 0.98 -3.97 -6.89
N SER A 44 1.87 -2.99 -6.84
CA SER A 44 2.75 -2.66 -7.96
C SER A 44 3.67 -3.83 -8.34
N ILE A 45 4.28 -4.45 -7.34
CA ILE A 45 5.20 -5.57 -7.58
C ILE A 45 4.45 -6.76 -8.19
N THR A 46 3.27 -7.09 -7.64
CA THR A 46 2.48 -8.22 -8.13
C THR A 46 2.05 -8.01 -9.57
N LEU A 47 1.59 -6.80 -9.91
CA LEU A 47 1.19 -6.49 -11.28
C LEU A 47 2.38 -6.55 -12.23
N ARG A 48 3.55 -6.07 -11.80
CA ARG A 48 4.77 -6.16 -12.59
C ARG A 48 5.13 -7.62 -12.87
N MET A 49 5.12 -8.45 -11.85
CA MET A 49 5.42 -9.86 -12.00
C MET A 49 4.46 -10.55 -12.96
N TYR A 50 3.17 -10.25 -12.84
CA TYR A 50 2.15 -10.83 -13.69
C TYR A 50 2.34 -10.40 -15.14
N ALA A 51 2.54 -9.11 -15.36
CA ALA A 51 2.74 -8.59 -16.71
C ALA A 51 3.99 -9.20 -17.37
N GLU A 52 5.08 -9.35 -16.61
CA GLU A 52 6.29 -9.96 -17.13
C GLU A 52 6.06 -11.41 -17.58
N ARG A 53 5.33 -12.18 -16.77
CA ARG A 53 5.04 -13.57 -17.14
C ARG A 53 4.17 -13.66 -18.40
N LYS A 54 3.28 -12.69 -18.59
CA LYS A 54 2.41 -12.67 -19.76
C LYS A 54 3.06 -12.03 -20.98
N GLY A 55 4.22 -11.39 -20.81
CA GLY A 55 4.85 -10.64 -21.89
C GLY A 55 4.11 -9.35 -22.23
N TRP A 56 3.37 -8.79 -21.27
CA TRP A 56 2.64 -7.53 -21.48
C TRP A 56 3.55 -6.35 -21.16
N ASP A 57 3.43 -5.30 -21.97
CA ASP A 57 4.19 -4.08 -21.76
C ASP A 57 3.42 -3.18 -20.80
N LEU A 58 3.73 -3.31 -19.51
CA LEU A 58 3.09 -2.52 -18.47
C LEU A 58 3.60 -1.08 -18.45
N GLY A 59 4.86 -0.89 -18.83
CA GLY A 59 5.49 0.41 -18.71
C GLY A 59 5.70 0.78 -17.24
N GLU A 60 5.66 2.05 -16.93
CA GLU A 60 5.71 2.53 -15.56
C GLU A 60 4.32 2.40 -14.95
N ILE A 61 4.24 1.85 -13.74
CA ILE A 61 2.97 1.72 -13.03
C ILE A 61 2.95 2.61 -11.79
N GLN A 62 1.82 3.28 -11.58
CA GLN A 62 1.58 4.08 -10.39
C GLN A 62 0.32 3.59 -9.71
N VAL A 63 0.40 3.47 -8.38
CA VAL A 63 -0.73 3.04 -7.55
C VAL A 63 -1.09 4.19 -6.62
N GLY A 64 -2.26 4.77 -6.83
CA GLY A 64 -2.78 5.81 -5.95
C GLY A 64 -3.65 5.19 -4.89
N LEU A 65 -3.51 5.64 -3.66
CA LEU A 65 -4.25 5.09 -2.52
C LEU A 65 -4.81 6.21 -1.69
N HIS A 66 -6.08 6.06 -1.32
CA HIS A 66 -6.76 7.03 -0.48
C HIS A 66 -7.52 6.30 0.62
N PHE A 67 -7.14 6.57 1.87
CA PHE A 67 -7.81 6.01 3.04
C PHE A 67 -8.77 7.05 3.60
N TYR A 68 -10.00 6.64 3.91
CA TYR A 68 -10.98 7.55 4.49
C TYR A 68 -12.00 6.78 5.32
N ARG A 69 -12.72 7.52 6.15
CA ARG A 69 -13.82 6.99 6.94
C ARG A 69 -15.10 7.71 6.56
N ASP A 70 -16.22 6.98 6.60
CA ASP A 70 -17.52 7.60 6.41
C ASP A 70 -18.02 8.17 7.76
N ASP A 71 -19.22 8.75 7.76
CA ASP A 71 -19.79 9.36 8.95
C ASP A 71 -20.00 8.37 10.08
N ALA A 72 -20.19 7.10 9.76
CA ALA A 72 -20.38 6.04 10.75
C ALA A 72 -19.05 5.48 11.27
N GLY A 73 -17.92 5.96 10.74
CA GLY A 73 -16.60 5.48 11.13
C GLY A 73 -16.11 4.26 10.36
N LYS A 74 -16.85 3.79 9.37
CA LYS A 74 -16.41 2.68 8.56
C LYS A 74 -15.26 3.12 7.66
N GLU A 75 -14.24 2.27 7.55
CA GLU A 75 -13.01 2.60 6.85
C GLU A 75 -13.01 2.06 5.43
N TYR A 76 -12.44 2.86 4.53
CA TYR A 76 -12.36 2.53 3.12
C TYR A 76 -10.97 2.86 2.59
N ILE A 77 -10.53 2.11 1.61
CA ILE A 77 -9.34 2.42 0.82
C ILE A 77 -9.73 2.39 -0.64
N ASP A 78 -9.56 3.52 -1.32
CA ASP A 78 -9.70 3.58 -2.77
C ASP A 78 -8.33 3.39 -3.39
N ARG A 79 -8.25 2.58 -4.42
CA ARG A 79 -7.00 2.30 -5.10
C ARG A 79 -7.19 2.54 -6.59
N THR A 80 -6.32 3.37 -7.18
CA THR A 80 -6.35 3.66 -8.61
C THR A 80 -5.03 3.22 -9.23
N LEU A 81 -5.11 2.70 -10.44
CA LEU A 81 -3.94 2.22 -11.18
C LEU A 81 -3.74 3.06 -12.42
N THR A 82 -2.50 3.43 -12.69
CA THR A 82 -2.12 4.15 -13.90
C THR A 82 -0.87 3.47 -14.45
N CYS A 83 -0.82 3.26 -15.76
CA CYS A 83 0.40 2.72 -16.37
C CYS A 83 0.63 3.40 -17.72
N SER A 84 1.91 3.44 -18.13
CA SER A 84 2.30 4.08 -19.37
C SER A 84 2.38 3.10 -20.54
N GLY A 85 2.28 1.79 -20.29
CA GLY A 85 2.38 0.78 -21.32
C GLY A 85 1.14 0.70 -22.20
N GLN A 86 1.29 0.02 -23.31
CA GLN A 86 0.19 -0.18 -24.27
C GLN A 86 -0.55 -1.47 -23.91
N LEU A 87 -1.71 -1.31 -23.30
CA LEU A 87 -2.54 -2.43 -22.85
C LEU A 87 -3.93 -2.34 -23.46
N SER A 88 -4.47 -3.49 -23.81
CA SER A 88 -5.86 -3.59 -24.26
C SER A 88 -6.80 -3.44 -23.05
N ASP A 89 -8.08 -3.21 -23.33
CA ASP A 89 -9.08 -3.16 -22.27
C ASP A 89 -9.18 -4.49 -21.51
N GLU A 90 -9.02 -5.61 -22.20
CA GLU A 90 -9.03 -6.93 -21.59
C GLU A 90 -7.84 -7.11 -20.63
N GLN A 91 -6.66 -6.65 -21.04
CA GLN A 91 -5.47 -6.72 -20.20
C GLN A 91 -5.64 -5.83 -18.96
N ARG A 92 -6.19 -4.63 -19.13
CA ARG A 92 -6.46 -3.73 -18.01
C ARG A 92 -7.45 -4.34 -17.04
N GLN A 93 -8.49 -4.97 -17.55
CA GLN A 93 -9.49 -5.62 -16.70
C GLN A 93 -8.86 -6.77 -15.91
N ARG A 94 -8.01 -7.56 -16.57
CA ARG A 94 -7.33 -8.67 -15.89
C ARG A 94 -6.41 -8.16 -14.78
N LEU A 95 -5.70 -7.06 -15.01
CA LEU A 95 -4.83 -6.47 -13.99
C LEU A 95 -5.64 -5.99 -12.78
N LEU A 96 -6.83 -5.45 -13.00
CA LEU A 96 -7.70 -5.09 -11.88
C LEU A 96 -8.07 -6.31 -11.05
N GLU A 97 -8.37 -7.43 -11.71
CA GLU A 97 -8.68 -8.68 -11.02
C GLU A 97 -7.49 -9.18 -10.19
N ILE A 98 -6.29 -9.08 -10.74
CA ILE A 98 -5.08 -9.47 -10.03
C ILE A 98 -4.84 -8.54 -8.83
N ALA A 99 -5.02 -7.23 -9.02
CA ALA A 99 -4.83 -6.25 -7.96
C ALA A 99 -5.76 -6.54 -6.75
N ALA A 100 -6.96 -7.05 -7.03
CA ALA A 100 -7.94 -7.35 -5.99
C ALA A 100 -7.54 -8.54 -5.10
N LYS A 101 -6.50 -9.30 -5.47
CA LYS A 101 -6.14 -10.56 -4.82
C LYS A 101 -4.68 -10.61 -4.38
N THR A 102 -3.97 -9.48 -4.33
CA THR A 102 -2.57 -9.53 -3.90
C THR A 102 -2.50 -9.94 -2.42
N PRO A 103 -1.36 -10.50 -1.98
CA PRO A 103 -1.26 -10.97 -0.59
C PRO A 103 -1.60 -9.92 0.45
N VAL A 104 -1.06 -8.71 0.33
CA VAL A 104 -1.33 -7.66 1.31
C VAL A 104 -2.78 -7.18 1.21
N THR A 105 -3.35 -7.14 0.00
CA THR A 105 -4.78 -6.82 -0.17
C THR A 105 -5.64 -7.79 0.63
N ASN A 106 -5.36 -9.08 0.52
CA ASN A 106 -6.12 -10.09 1.25
C ASN A 106 -5.96 -9.95 2.76
N THR A 107 -4.74 -9.67 3.22
CA THR A 107 -4.48 -9.46 4.65
C THR A 107 -5.27 -8.27 5.19
N VAL A 108 -5.24 -7.15 4.49
CA VAL A 108 -5.98 -5.95 4.92
C VAL A 108 -7.48 -6.21 4.92
N ARG A 109 -7.96 -6.88 3.88
CA ARG A 109 -9.40 -7.14 3.74
C ARG A 109 -9.94 -8.04 4.84
N GLN A 110 -9.22 -9.10 5.18
CA GLN A 110 -9.71 -10.06 6.17
C GLN A 110 -9.44 -9.65 7.61
N GLY A 111 -8.48 -8.76 7.82
CA GLY A 111 -7.99 -8.45 9.16
C GLY A 111 -7.10 -9.57 9.68
N THR A 112 -6.36 -9.30 10.73
CA THR A 112 -5.39 -10.26 11.26
C THR A 112 -5.42 -10.19 12.79
N PRO A 113 -5.62 -11.32 13.48
CA PRO A 113 -5.51 -11.34 14.94
C PRO A 113 -4.14 -10.89 15.40
N ILE A 114 -4.11 -10.09 16.46
CA ILE A 114 -2.88 -9.53 17.00
C ILE A 114 -2.78 -9.92 18.48
N ALA A 115 -1.74 -10.62 18.84
CA ALA A 115 -1.47 -10.99 20.23
C ALA A 115 -0.33 -10.10 20.74
N THR A 116 -0.49 -9.57 21.95
CA THR A 116 0.48 -8.61 22.52
C THR A 116 0.90 -9.07 23.90
N ASP A 117 2.20 -9.02 24.17
CA ASP A 117 2.78 -9.43 25.43
C ASP A 117 3.96 -8.55 25.78
N TRP A 118 4.27 -8.48 27.07
CA TRP A 118 5.55 -7.92 27.52
C TRP A 118 6.62 -8.98 27.43
N LYS A 119 7.83 -8.52 27.19
CA LYS A 119 8.99 -9.41 27.16
C LYS A 119 9.60 -9.57 28.53
#